data_556eebc51e74e0e9818e6bc7e1687db3
#
_entry.id   556eebc51e74e0e9818e6bc7e1687db3
#
_cell.length_a   1.000
_cell.length_b   1.000
_cell.length_c   1.000
_cell.angle_alpha   90.00
_cell.angle_beta   90.00
_cell.angle_gamma   90.00
#
_symmetry.space_group_name_H-M   'P 1'
#
loop_
_entity.id
_entity.type
_entity.pdbx_description
1 polymer ?
#
loop_
_entity_poly.entity_id
_entity_poly.type
_entity_poly.pdbx_seq_one_letter_code
_entity_poly.pdbx_strand_id
1 'polypeptide(L)'
;MSIENAFRLPSPLPQWPPGTGFGGGTIDLGGLLVSQVSTFTKIWAAQEGGPDGMGATFFEPSAVPDGFHVLGHYGQPNNAPLFGWVLVAKDVTNGGRAALQTPVDYTLVWSSENAKIKQDGAVYIWAPVPSDGYKPVGHVVTASPQKPPLDKIRCVRVDFTDVSETEDWIWGTNGLNVYSSRPKNRGTKDSGVSTGTFLAGDSVPSCLKNLNTPNPSSMPNLPQIKSLLQTYSPWIYFHPDEEFLPSSVPWFFKNGALLYTKGQESSPAPIEQTGANLPQGGNSDGAYWLDLPTNDADKDRVKKGNLQDCTCYVHVKPMLGATFTDIALWMFYPFNGPARAKVEFLTIKLGKIGEHVGDWEHVTLRISNFNGELKRVYFSEHSRGMWVSASQVEFQNGNKPVVYSSLHGHAAYPAPGLVLQGSKVIGIRNDTEKGNTVMDTGASFSIVSAEYLGSVVTEPPWLNYAREWGPKINYDIAKELKKVERFMPGKLKAELEKVVRSLPNEVLGEEGPTGPKWKDSWSGDERS
;
A
#
# COMPACT_ATOMS: atom_id res chain seq x y z
N MET A 1 17.47 17.17 7.13
CA MET A 1 18.34 15.99 7.32
C MET A 1 19.17 15.83 6.07
N SER A 2 20.44 15.50 6.19
CA SER A 2 21.26 15.28 5.00
C SER A 2 20.85 13.95 4.36
N ILE A 3 20.52 13.95 3.08
CA ILE A 3 20.20 12.75 2.30
C ILE A 3 21.38 11.75 2.22
N GLU A 4 22.57 12.17 2.62
CA GLU A 4 23.77 11.36 2.63
C GLU A 4 23.76 10.28 3.73
N ASN A 5 22.93 10.46 4.76
CA ASN A 5 22.72 9.45 5.80
C ASN A 5 21.62 8.48 5.38
N ALA A 6 21.99 7.25 5.03
CA ALA A 6 21.04 6.19 4.75
C ALA A 6 20.18 5.89 5.99
N PHE A 7 18.87 5.82 5.80
CA PHE A 7 17.96 5.33 6.83
C PHE A 7 18.22 3.85 7.11
N ARG A 8 18.07 3.48 8.35
CA ARG A 8 18.05 2.08 8.80
C ARG A 8 16.86 1.89 9.72
N LEU A 9 16.26 0.72 9.66
CA LEU A 9 15.21 0.35 10.61
C LEU A 9 15.74 0.48 12.05
N PRO A 10 14.86 0.85 13.01
CA PRO A 10 15.25 1.10 14.40
C PRO A 10 15.99 -0.06 15.09
N SER A 11 15.65 -1.29 14.69
CA SER A 11 16.30 -2.51 15.18
C SER A 11 16.88 -3.32 14.02
N PRO A 12 17.98 -4.06 14.23
CA PRO A 12 18.53 -4.99 13.24
C PRO A 12 17.47 -6.02 12.81
N LEU A 13 17.58 -6.50 11.57
CA LEU A 13 16.75 -7.60 11.10
C LEU A 13 17.07 -8.87 11.90
N PRO A 14 16.04 -9.65 12.29
CA PRO A 14 16.27 -10.93 12.94
C PRO A 14 16.84 -11.95 11.93
N GLN A 15 17.37 -13.03 12.45
CA GLN A 15 17.61 -14.21 11.62
C GLN A 15 16.25 -14.85 11.35
N TRP A 16 15.88 -14.94 10.06
CA TRP A 16 14.63 -15.56 9.67
C TRP A 16 14.68 -17.08 9.88
N PRO A 17 13.57 -17.70 10.28
CA PRO A 17 13.48 -19.16 10.32
C PRO A 17 13.90 -19.79 8.98
N PRO A 18 14.42 -21.03 8.99
CA PRO A 18 14.88 -21.68 7.76
C PRO A 18 13.73 -21.85 6.76
N GLY A 19 14.06 -21.67 5.49
CA GLY A 19 13.13 -21.78 4.35
C GLY A 19 13.90 -21.97 3.04
N THR A 20 13.20 -21.93 1.91
CA THR A 20 13.80 -22.23 0.60
C THR A 20 14.49 -21.07 -0.06
N GLY A 21 13.90 -19.86 -0.08
CA GLY A 21 14.47 -18.73 -0.85
C GLY A 21 14.26 -17.36 -0.21
N PHE A 22 13.23 -17.22 0.62
CA PHE A 22 12.97 -15.95 1.32
C PHE A 22 14.15 -15.55 2.21
N GLY A 23 14.61 -14.30 2.06
CA GLY A 23 15.74 -13.77 2.82
C GLY A 23 17.11 -14.25 2.34
N GLY A 24 17.19 -14.95 1.21
CA GLY A 24 18.43 -15.53 0.68
C GLY A 24 19.31 -14.57 -0.14
N GLY A 25 18.93 -13.30 -0.28
CA GLY A 25 19.69 -12.26 -0.98
C GLY A 25 19.55 -12.26 -2.49
N THR A 26 19.13 -13.37 -3.09
CA THR A 26 18.94 -13.49 -4.55
C THR A 26 17.65 -14.21 -4.90
N ILE A 27 17.08 -13.89 -6.06
CA ILE A 27 15.87 -14.55 -6.60
C ILE A 27 16.11 -14.86 -8.07
N ASP A 28 15.83 -16.11 -8.50
CA ASP A 28 15.92 -16.51 -9.91
C ASP A 28 14.57 -16.25 -10.59
N LEU A 29 14.60 -15.43 -11.64
CA LEU A 29 13.43 -15.09 -12.45
C LEU A 29 13.22 -16.07 -13.64
N GLY A 30 13.85 -17.24 -13.61
CA GLY A 30 13.76 -18.25 -14.68
C GLY A 30 14.98 -18.24 -15.60
N GLY A 31 16.18 -18.04 -15.03
CA GLY A 31 17.46 -17.93 -15.73
C GLY A 31 18.11 -16.54 -15.66
N LEU A 32 17.41 -15.58 -15.08
CA LEU A 32 17.96 -14.27 -14.72
C LEU A 32 17.96 -14.15 -13.19
N LEU A 33 19.13 -14.34 -12.57
CA LEU A 33 19.30 -14.19 -11.13
C LEU A 33 19.40 -12.72 -10.78
N VAL A 34 18.55 -12.23 -9.86
CA VAL A 34 18.55 -10.83 -9.41
C VAL A 34 18.92 -10.72 -7.94
N SER A 35 19.54 -9.60 -7.57
CA SER A 35 19.86 -9.23 -6.20
C SER A 35 19.51 -7.76 -5.96
N GLN A 36 19.14 -7.42 -4.72
CA GLN A 36 18.79 -6.07 -4.33
C GLN A 36 20.02 -5.35 -3.74
N VAL A 37 20.39 -4.21 -4.34
CA VAL A 37 21.49 -3.35 -3.86
C VAL A 37 20.87 -2.07 -3.29
N SER A 38 21.25 -1.71 -2.07
CA SER A 38 20.84 -0.50 -1.35
C SER A 38 22.02 0.38 -0.92
N THR A 39 23.22 0.08 -1.41
CA THR A 39 24.43 0.89 -1.20
C THR A 39 24.70 1.70 -2.46
N PHE A 40 24.94 3.00 -2.29
CA PHE A 40 24.99 3.93 -3.40
C PHE A 40 26.14 4.92 -3.28
N THR A 41 26.66 5.35 -4.44
CA THR A 41 27.56 6.49 -4.59
C THR A 41 26.80 7.64 -5.22
N LYS A 42 26.74 8.80 -4.55
CA LYS A 42 26.11 10.01 -5.08
C LYS A 42 26.82 10.47 -6.35
N ILE A 43 26.02 10.77 -7.38
CA ILE A 43 26.51 11.37 -8.64
C ILE A 43 26.21 12.86 -8.65
N TRP A 44 24.96 13.24 -8.35
CA TRP A 44 24.50 14.61 -8.48
C TRP A 44 23.25 14.87 -7.63
N ALA A 45 23.08 16.14 -7.21
CA ALA A 45 21.86 16.61 -6.56
C ALA A 45 21.41 17.97 -7.10
N ALA A 46 20.10 18.13 -7.26
CA ALA A 46 19.41 19.41 -7.31
C ALA A 46 18.89 19.77 -5.93
N GLN A 47 18.79 21.08 -5.63
CA GLN A 47 18.30 21.58 -4.34
C GLN A 47 16.91 22.22 -4.47
N GLU A 48 16.27 22.09 -5.63
CA GLU A 48 14.91 22.59 -5.94
C GLU A 48 14.27 21.74 -7.05
N GLY A 49 12.99 21.91 -7.30
CA GLY A 49 12.26 21.22 -8.37
C GLY A 49 11.77 19.82 -8.02
N GLY A 50 11.76 19.45 -6.76
CA GLY A 50 11.19 18.21 -6.24
C GLY A 50 10.03 18.44 -5.27
N PRO A 51 9.48 17.35 -4.68
CA PRO A 51 8.45 17.43 -3.65
C PRO A 51 8.86 18.35 -2.49
N ASP A 52 7.88 19.01 -1.87
CA ASP A 52 8.04 19.95 -0.75
C ASP A 52 8.98 21.15 -1.05
N GLY A 53 9.16 21.48 -2.37
CA GLY A 53 10.07 22.52 -2.81
C GLY A 53 11.55 22.15 -2.65
N MET A 54 11.84 20.89 -2.28
CA MET A 54 13.19 20.33 -2.19
C MET A 54 13.62 19.76 -3.55
N GLY A 55 14.88 19.41 -3.70
CA GLY A 55 15.37 18.83 -4.94
C GLY A 55 15.31 17.31 -4.97
N ALA A 56 16.20 16.73 -5.74
CA ALA A 56 16.40 15.28 -5.80
C ALA A 56 17.89 14.95 -5.90
N THR A 57 18.23 13.73 -5.51
CA THR A 57 19.59 13.20 -5.61
C THR A 57 19.60 11.93 -6.44
N PHE A 58 20.60 11.80 -7.29
CA PHE A 58 20.82 10.66 -8.17
C PHE A 58 22.10 9.92 -7.81
N PHE A 59 22.01 8.61 -7.87
CA PHE A 59 23.05 7.72 -7.35
C PHE A 59 23.38 6.59 -8.32
N GLU A 60 24.61 6.15 -8.28
CA GLU A 60 25.06 4.90 -8.87
C GLU A 60 25.05 3.79 -7.81
N PRO A 61 24.54 2.58 -8.12
CA PRO A 61 24.69 1.43 -7.23
C PRO A 61 26.16 1.10 -6.99
N SER A 62 26.53 0.86 -5.73
CA SER A 62 27.85 0.44 -5.32
C SER A 62 27.76 -0.88 -4.55
N ALA A 63 28.90 -1.53 -4.29
CA ALA A 63 28.95 -2.85 -3.67
C ALA A 63 28.10 -3.91 -4.42
N VAL A 64 28.13 -3.86 -5.75
CA VAL A 64 27.47 -4.86 -6.60
C VAL A 64 28.12 -6.23 -6.39
N PRO A 65 27.34 -7.31 -6.13
CA PRO A 65 27.93 -8.64 -5.93
C PRO A 65 28.66 -9.16 -7.17
N ASP A 66 29.63 -10.02 -6.97
CA ASP A 66 30.46 -10.58 -8.05
C ASP A 66 29.62 -11.29 -9.13
N GLY A 67 29.86 -10.93 -10.37
CA GLY A 67 29.16 -11.47 -11.54
C GLY A 67 27.78 -10.90 -11.78
N PHE A 68 27.31 -9.95 -10.94
CA PHE A 68 26.08 -9.19 -11.20
C PHE A 68 26.40 -7.90 -11.96
N HIS A 69 25.44 -7.43 -12.72
CA HIS A 69 25.52 -6.21 -13.52
C HIS A 69 24.42 -5.22 -13.15
N VAL A 70 24.79 -3.94 -13.14
CA VAL A 70 23.85 -2.82 -12.96
C VAL A 70 22.89 -2.76 -14.15
N LEU A 71 21.60 -2.50 -13.87
CA LEU A 71 20.55 -2.37 -14.88
C LEU A 71 20.11 -0.91 -15.09
N GLY A 72 20.45 -0.02 -14.18
CA GLY A 72 20.16 1.40 -14.20
C GLY A 72 20.52 2.06 -12.88
N HIS A 73 20.48 3.38 -12.85
CA HIS A 73 20.80 4.17 -11.67
C HIS A 73 19.54 4.43 -10.81
N TYR A 74 19.79 4.89 -9.58
CA TYR A 74 18.74 5.23 -8.61
C TYR A 74 18.57 6.75 -8.51
N GLY A 75 17.36 7.21 -8.28
CA GLY A 75 17.03 8.59 -7.99
C GLY A 75 15.94 8.70 -6.95
N GLN A 76 16.03 9.67 -6.05
CA GLN A 76 14.97 9.95 -5.08
C GLN A 76 14.85 11.43 -4.76
N PRO A 77 13.67 11.90 -4.30
CA PRO A 77 13.49 13.25 -3.81
C PRO A 77 14.25 13.49 -2.49
N ASN A 78 14.65 14.75 -2.25
CA ASN A 78 15.43 15.13 -1.07
C ASN A 78 14.58 15.36 0.20
N ASN A 79 13.27 15.18 0.13
CA ASN A 79 12.35 15.32 1.27
C ASN A 79 12.29 14.09 2.17
N ALA A 80 13.04 13.03 1.85
CA ALA A 80 13.15 11.80 2.64
C ALA A 80 14.61 11.37 2.81
N PRO A 81 14.96 10.65 3.88
CA PRO A 81 16.28 10.01 4.02
C PRO A 81 16.54 8.99 2.91
N LEU A 82 17.80 8.72 2.60
CA LEU A 82 18.16 7.70 1.62
C LEU A 82 17.74 6.30 2.13
N PHE A 83 16.75 5.70 1.44
CA PHE A 83 16.24 4.35 1.74
C PHE A 83 15.82 3.61 0.47
N GLY A 84 16.59 3.81 -0.60
CA GLY A 84 16.32 3.23 -1.89
C GLY A 84 16.98 1.87 -2.10
N TRP A 85 16.65 1.29 -3.25
CA TRP A 85 17.26 0.08 -3.75
C TRP A 85 17.11 0.03 -5.27
N VAL A 86 17.99 -0.75 -5.91
CA VAL A 86 17.85 -1.16 -7.31
C VAL A 86 18.16 -2.65 -7.42
N LEU A 87 17.63 -3.30 -8.45
CA LEU A 87 18.03 -4.64 -8.80
C LEU A 87 19.27 -4.61 -9.69
N VAL A 88 20.17 -5.51 -9.40
CA VAL A 88 21.27 -5.94 -10.27
C VAL A 88 21.03 -7.36 -10.71
N ALA A 89 21.56 -7.76 -11.87
CA ALA A 89 21.23 -9.06 -12.46
C ALA A 89 22.45 -9.83 -12.92
N LYS A 90 22.36 -11.16 -12.88
CA LYS A 90 23.33 -12.11 -13.39
C LYS A 90 22.63 -13.10 -14.32
N ASP A 91 23.19 -13.29 -15.49
CA ASP A 91 22.73 -14.33 -16.44
C ASP A 91 23.15 -15.72 -15.92
N VAL A 92 22.16 -16.57 -15.71
CA VAL A 92 22.36 -17.97 -15.33
C VAL A 92 21.62 -18.91 -16.30
N THR A 93 21.31 -18.43 -17.52
CA THR A 93 20.68 -19.24 -18.55
C THR A 93 21.62 -20.36 -19.02
N ASN A 94 21.06 -21.54 -19.23
CA ASN A 94 21.80 -22.68 -19.72
C ASN A 94 21.75 -22.75 -21.26
N GLY A 95 22.69 -22.07 -21.91
CA GLY A 95 22.78 -22.05 -23.38
C GLY A 95 21.82 -21.05 -24.07
N GLY A 96 21.94 -20.92 -25.36
CA GLY A 96 21.13 -20.00 -26.16
C GLY A 96 21.66 -18.54 -26.10
N ARG A 97 20.76 -17.59 -26.35
CA ARG A 97 21.07 -16.15 -26.34
C ARG A 97 21.13 -15.64 -24.90
N ALA A 98 22.17 -14.92 -24.54
CA ALA A 98 22.38 -14.39 -23.20
C ALA A 98 21.17 -13.57 -22.70
N ALA A 99 20.83 -13.67 -21.42
CA ALA A 99 19.76 -12.88 -20.81
C ALA A 99 20.14 -11.39 -20.65
N LEU A 100 21.43 -11.09 -20.59
CA LEU A 100 21.98 -9.73 -20.42
C LEU A 100 22.94 -9.39 -21.56
N GLN A 101 22.89 -8.15 -22.05
CA GLN A 101 23.82 -7.65 -23.08
C GLN A 101 24.13 -6.16 -22.82
N THR A 102 25.34 -5.70 -23.20
CA THR A 102 25.69 -4.28 -23.20
C THR A 102 24.80 -3.53 -24.18
N PRO A 103 24.42 -2.28 -23.91
CA PRO A 103 23.83 -1.42 -24.92
C PRO A 103 24.82 -1.23 -26.09
N VAL A 104 24.32 -0.87 -27.24
CA VAL A 104 25.14 -0.55 -28.43
C VAL A 104 25.52 0.94 -28.48
N ASP A 105 24.79 1.80 -27.79
CA ASP A 105 25.03 3.23 -27.68
C ASP A 105 24.23 3.82 -26.49
N TYR A 106 24.36 5.14 -26.29
CA TYR A 106 23.55 5.93 -25.38
C TYR A 106 23.02 7.19 -26.10
N THR A 107 21.77 7.52 -25.83
CA THR A 107 21.13 8.77 -26.29
C THR A 107 21.02 9.72 -25.10
N LEU A 108 21.46 10.97 -25.26
CA LEU A 108 21.26 12.00 -24.25
C LEU A 108 19.76 12.36 -24.16
N VAL A 109 19.17 12.14 -22.98
CA VAL A 109 17.78 12.51 -22.69
C VAL A 109 17.71 13.97 -22.27
N TRP A 110 18.63 14.39 -21.39
CA TRP A 110 18.65 15.74 -20.86
C TRP A 110 20.01 16.08 -20.24
N SER A 111 20.33 17.40 -20.25
CA SER A 111 21.51 17.96 -19.59
C SER A 111 21.14 19.19 -18.79
N SER A 112 21.76 19.37 -17.64
CA SER A 112 21.55 20.55 -16.79
C SER A 112 22.48 21.72 -17.11
N GLU A 113 23.34 21.63 -18.14
CA GLU A 113 24.35 22.66 -18.45
C GLU A 113 23.79 24.08 -18.58
N ASN A 114 22.60 24.19 -19.18
CA ASN A 114 21.91 25.48 -19.37
C ASN A 114 20.71 25.67 -18.43
N ALA A 115 20.51 24.78 -17.46
CA ALA A 115 19.40 24.87 -16.52
C ALA A 115 19.72 25.88 -15.42
N LYS A 116 18.81 26.83 -15.21
CA LYS A 116 18.91 27.81 -14.13
C LYS A 116 18.32 27.22 -12.85
N ILE A 117 18.99 26.24 -12.28
CA ILE A 117 18.60 25.54 -11.06
C ILE A 117 19.77 25.49 -10.06
N LYS A 118 19.48 25.41 -8.77
CA LYS A 118 20.48 25.17 -7.75
C LYS A 118 20.87 23.70 -7.77
N GLN A 119 22.16 23.42 -8.07
CA GLN A 119 22.65 22.05 -8.30
C GLN A 119 24.15 21.92 -7.99
N ASP A 120 24.62 20.69 -7.87
CA ASP A 120 26.02 20.33 -7.56
C ASP A 120 26.99 20.43 -8.77
N GLY A 121 26.57 21.04 -9.87
CA GLY A 121 27.31 21.09 -11.13
C GLY A 121 26.49 20.49 -12.28
N ALA A 122 27.06 20.39 -13.47
CA ALA A 122 26.37 19.85 -14.63
C ALA A 122 26.12 18.33 -14.49
N VAL A 123 24.97 17.89 -14.98
CA VAL A 123 24.57 16.48 -15.02
C VAL A 123 23.99 16.11 -16.38
N TYR A 124 24.13 14.85 -16.77
CA TYR A 124 23.66 14.29 -18.03
C TYR A 124 22.88 13.00 -17.74
N ILE A 125 21.67 12.90 -18.26
CA ILE A 125 20.81 11.72 -18.16
C ILE A 125 20.78 11.03 -19.53
N TRP A 126 21.12 9.75 -19.54
CA TRP A 126 21.29 8.94 -20.72
C TRP A 126 20.30 7.79 -20.77
N ALA A 127 19.68 7.59 -21.93
CA ALA A 127 18.91 6.40 -22.25
C ALA A 127 19.82 5.40 -22.98
N PRO A 128 19.93 4.16 -22.50
CA PRO A 128 20.67 3.12 -23.20
C PRO A 128 19.97 2.73 -24.51
N VAL A 129 20.73 2.56 -25.58
CA VAL A 129 20.25 2.04 -26.88
C VAL A 129 20.51 0.54 -26.90
N PRO A 130 19.47 -0.33 -26.84
CA PRO A 130 19.66 -1.77 -26.81
C PRO A 130 19.96 -2.32 -28.21
N SER A 131 20.61 -3.49 -28.29
CA SER A 131 20.63 -4.30 -29.50
C SER A 131 19.27 -4.99 -29.72
N ASP A 132 19.05 -5.50 -30.94
CA ASP A 132 17.82 -6.22 -31.28
C ASP A 132 17.51 -7.37 -30.32
N GLY A 133 16.27 -7.42 -29.84
CA GLY A 133 15.76 -8.41 -28.89
C GLY A 133 16.14 -8.15 -27.43
N TYR A 134 16.65 -6.97 -27.09
CA TYR A 134 16.89 -6.50 -25.72
C TYR A 134 16.16 -5.20 -25.46
N LYS A 135 15.93 -4.89 -24.18
CA LYS A 135 15.32 -3.66 -23.71
C LYS A 135 16.07 -3.07 -22.53
N PRO A 136 16.16 -1.75 -22.40
CA PRO A 136 16.63 -1.11 -21.18
C PRO A 136 15.55 -1.19 -20.09
N VAL A 137 15.98 -1.25 -18.83
CA VAL A 137 15.10 -1.25 -17.65
C VAL A 137 15.45 -0.10 -16.68
N GLY A 138 16.24 0.87 -17.12
CA GLY A 138 16.62 2.06 -16.36
C GLY A 138 17.46 3.03 -17.18
N HIS A 139 17.67 4.22 -16.61
CA HIS A 139 18.52 5.27 -17.17
C HIS A 139 19.87 5.32 -16.44
N VAL A 140 20.83 6.02 -17.06
CA VAL A 140 22.17 6.28 -16.49
C VAL A 140 22.35 7.78 -16.28
N VAL A 141 22.95 8.17 -15.15
CA VAL A 141 23.32 9.56 -14.84
C VAL A 141 24.85 9.68 -14.80
N THR A 142 25.39 10.75 -15.38
CA THR A 142 26.82 11.07 -15.30
C THR A 142 27.04 12.55 -15.01
N ALA A 143 28.14 12.86 -14.33
CA ALA A 143 28.61 14.24 -14.16
C ALA A 143 29.47 14.73 -15.35
N SER A 144 29.64 13.90 -16.38
CA SER A 144 30.46 14.18 -17.57
C SER A 144 29.60 14.21 -18.83
N PRO A 145 29.87 15.13 -19.80
CA PRO A 145 29.16 15.19 -21.08
C PRO A 145 29.51 14.02 -22.02
N GLN A 146 30.52 13.23 -21.71
CA GLN A 146 30.87 12.06 -22.50
C GLN A 146 29.86 10.94 -22.27
N LYS A 147 29.54 10.21 -23.35
CA LYS A 147 28.69 9.01 -23.25
C LYS A 147 29.27 8.03 -22.23
N PRO A 148 28.41 7.39 -21.41
CA PRO A 148 28.89 6.35 -20.49
C PRO A 148 29.57 5.21 -21.27
N PRO A 149 30.53 4.49 -20.65
CA PRO A 149 31.07 3.25 -21.21
C PRO A 149 29.95 2.23 -21.45
N LEU A 150 30.04 1.45 -22.54
CA LEU A 150 28.99 0.47 -22.90
C LEU A 150 28.81 -0.63 -21.85
N ASP A 151 29.82 -0.93 -21.07
CA ASP A 151 29.76 -1.92 -19.98
C ASP A 151 29.19 -1.36 -18.66
N LYS A 152 28.84 -0.07 -18.61
CA LYS A 152 28.30 0.60 -17.42
C LYS A 152 27.02 -0.09 -16.89
N ILE A 153 26.14 -0.52 -17.82
CA ILE A 153 24.93 -1.26 -17.49
C ILE A 153 24.71 -2.44 -18.43
N ARG A 154 23.63 -3.20 -18.21
CA ARG A 154 23.13 -4.20 -19.16
C ARG A 154 21.68 -3.92 -19.53
N CYS A 155 21.38 -4.16 -20.81
CA CYS A 155 20.02 -4.34 -21.32
C CYS A 155 19.59 -5.79 -21.14
N VAL A 156 18.30 -6.02 -20.98
CA VAL A 156 17.71 -7.31 -20.63
C VAL A 156 16.99 -7.88 -21.85
N ARG A 157 17.14 -9.18 -22.10
CA ARG A 157 16.43 -9.88 -23.18
C ARG A 157 14.91 -9.75 -23.01
N VAL A 158 14.20 -9.52 -24.12
CA VAL A 158 12.77 -9.12 -24.12
C VAL A 158 11.83 -10.07 -23.39
N ASP A 159 12.12 -11.38 -23.36
CA ASP A 159 11.32 -12.36 -22.64
C ASP A 159 11.39 -12.20 -21.09
N PHE A 160 12.48 -11.63 -20.57
CA PHE A 160 12.63 -11.25 -19.17
C PHE A 160 12.13 -9.83 -18.85
N THR A 161 11.41 -9.18 -19.78
CA THR A 161 10.89 -7.81 -19.57
C THR A 161 9.37 -7.77 -19.65
N ASP A 162 8.78 -6.77 -18.96
CA ASP A 162 7.37 -6.47 -19.00
C ASP A 162 7.17 -4.95 -19.12
N VAL A 163 5.91 -4.53 -19.30
CA VAL A 163 5.53 -3.12 -19.42
C VAL A 163 5.59 -2.45 -18.06
N SER A 164 6.26 -1.31 -17.97
CA SER A 164 6.25 -0.45 -16.79
C SER A 164 5.40 0.80 -17.02
N GLU A 165 5.11 1.49 -15.93
CA GLU A 165 4.50 2.81 -15.87
C GLU A 165 5.23 3.67 -14.84
N THR A 166 4.98 4.98 -14.87
CA THR A 166 5.44 5.92 -13.84
C THR A 166 4.71 5.67 -12.53
N GLU A 167 5.41 5.86 -11.40
CA GLU A 167 4.85 5.80 -10.05
C GLU A 167 4.99 7.18 -9.37
N ASP A 168 5.88 7.31 -8.40
CA ASP A 168 6.06 8.54 -7.65
C ASP A 168 6.89 9.57 -8.43
N TRP A 169 6.47 10.83 -8.42
CA TRP A 169 7.26 11.93 -8.98
C TRP A 169 8.46 12.21 -8.10
N ILE A 170 9.66 12.16 -8.69
CA ILE A 170 10.93 12.37 -7.99
C ILE A 170 11.38 13.82 -8.12
N TRP A 171 11.36 14.35 -9.35
CA TRP A 171 11.92 15.65 -9.64
C TRP A 171 11.49 16.14 -11.02
N GLY A 172 11.51 17.45 -11.22
CA GLY A 172 11.27 18.04 -12.53
C GLY A 172 11.80 19.46 -12.68
N THR A 173 12.08 19.83 -13.91
CA THR A 173 12.46 21.17 -14.34
C THR A 173 11.90 21.41 -15.73
N ASN A 174 12.10 22.62 -16.31
CA ASN A 174 11.66 22.92 -17.65
C ASN A 174 12.21 21.90 -18.67
N GLY A 175 11.30 21.14 -19.28
CA GLY A 175 11.62 20.13 -20.29
C GLY A 175 11.98 18.74 -19.78
N LEU A 176 11.92 18.49 -18.47
CA LEU A 176 12.15 17.16 -17.90
C LEU A 176 11.29 16.90 -16.67
N ASN A 177 10.68 15.71 -16.62
CA ASN A 177 10.15 15.10 -15.40
C ASN A 177 10.81 13.74 -15.17
N VAL A 178 11.04 13.43 -13.90
CA VAL A 178 11.64 12.17 -13.43
C VAL A 178 10.69 11.52 -12.45
N TYR A 179 10.45 10.24 -12.63
CA TYR A 179 9.57 9.40 -11.81
C TYR A 179 10.27 8.13 -11.39
N SER A 180 9.82 7.52 -10.30
CA SER A 180 10.08 6.10 -10.06
C SER A 180 9.30 5.24 -11.05
N SER A 181 9.70 3.98 -11.21
CA SER A 181 9.04 3.03 -12.10
C SER A 181 8.40 1.88 -11.34
N ARG A 182 7.27 1.40 -11.86
CA ARG A 182 6.64 0.17 -11.38
C ARG A 182 6.09 -0.65 -12.55
N PRO A 183 5.89 -1.96 -12.41
CA PRO A 183 5.17 -2.75 -13.39
C PRO A 183 3.75 -2.21 -13.60
N LYS A 184 3.27 -2.20 -14.84
CA LYS A 184 1.91 -1.75 -15.17
C LYS A 184 0.86 -2.71 -14.60
N ASN A 185 1.07 -4.02 -14.77
CA ASN A 185 0.21 -5.07 -14.21
C ASN A 185 0.78 -5.52 -12.87
N ARG A 186 -0.03 -5.44 -11.81
CA ARG A 186 0.36 -5.74 -10.43
C ARG A 186 -0.77 -6.45 -9.72
N GLY A 187 -0.48 -7.62 -9.22
CA GLY A 187 -1.39 -8.45 -8.46
C GLY A 187 -0.70 -9.74 -8.06
N THR A 188 -1.41 -10.58 -7.34
CA THR A 188 -0.86 -11.83 -6.78
C THR A 188 -0.42 -12.84 -7.84
N LYS A 189 -0.91 -12.71 -9.08
CA LYS A 189 -0.62 -13.59 -10.22
C LYS A 189 0.24 -12.92 -11.30
N ASP A 190 0.53 -11.63 -11.15
CA ASP A 190 1.28 -10.88 -12.16
C ASP A 190 2.78 -11.14 -12.02
N SER A 191 3.47 -11.14 -13.15
CA SER A 191 4.89 -11.49 -13.26
C SER A 191 5.84 -10.29 -13.30
N GLY A 192 5.30 -9.07 -13.38
CA GLY A 192 6.11 -7.85 -13.45
C GLY A 192 6.93 -7.62 -12.17
N VAL A 193 8.22 -7.34 -12.34
CA VAL A 193 9.19 -7.12 -11.25
C VAL A 193 9.70 -5.69 -11.30
N SER A 194 9.59 -4.95 -10.21
CA SER A 194 10.15 -3.61 -10.10
C SER A 194 11.67 -3.64 -10.06
N THR A 195 12.32 -2.74 -10.81
CA THR A 195 13.79 -2.63 -10.86
C THR A 195 14.35 -1.64 -9.84
N GLY A 196 13.51 -0.77 -9.27
CA GLY A 196 13.94 0.33 -8.40
C GLY A 196 14.64 1.48 -9.12
N THR A 197 14.79 1.41 -10.45
CA THR A 197 15.40 2.45 -11.27
C THR A 197 14.41 3.58 -11.57
N PHE A 198 14.90 4.75 -11.97
CA PHE A 198 14.05 5.88 -12.34
C PHE A 198 13.77 5.96 -13.85
N LEU A 199 12.72 6.71 -14.21
CA LEU A 199 12.33 7.08 -15.57
C LEU A 199 12.54 8.58 -15.78
N ALA A 200 13.04 8.96 -16.95
CA ALA A 200 13.28 10.36 -17.32
C ALA A 200 12.76 10.68 -18.72
N GLY A 201 12.08 11.82 -18.86
CA GLY A 201 11.48 12.24 -20.11
C GLY A 201 10.33 11.35 -20.57
N ASP A 202 10.09 11.29 -21.89
CA ASP A 202 8.96 10.57 -22.48
C ASP A 202 9.23 9.07 -22.70
N SER A 203 10.48 8.61 -22.51
CA SER A 203 10.82 7.19 -22.65
C SER A 203 10.50 6.42 -21.37
N VAL A 204 9.66 5.41 -21.50
CA VAL A 204 9.33 4.50 -20.41
C VAL A 204 10.09 3.20 -20.61
N PRO A 205 11.23 2.98 -19.94
CA PRO A 205 11.91 1.69 -19.94
C PRO A 205 10.99 0.58 -19.46
N SER A 206 11.30 -0.67 -19.84
CA SER A 206 10.58 -1.82 -19.34
C SER A 206 10.93 -2.10 -17.86
N CYS A 207 10.10 -2.83 -17.16
CA CYS A 207 10.45 -3.52 -15.92
C CYS A 207 10.93 -4.95 -16.22
N LEU A 208 11.36 -5.68 -15.18
CA LEU A 208 11.67 -7.10 -15.33
C LEU A 208 10.41 -7.96 -15.28
N LYS A 209 10.56 -9.23 -15.69
CA LYS A 209 9.53 -10.24 -15.66
C LYS A 209 10.04 -11.51 -14.99
N ASN A 210 9.29 -12.04 -14.03
CA ASN A 210 9.56 -13.34 -13.44
C ASN A 210 8.87 -14.43 -14.26
N LEU A 211 9.67 -15.27 -14.95
CA LEU A 211 9.16 -16.39 -15.75
C LEU A 211 8.72 -17.57 -14.89
N ASN A 212 9.10 -17.60 -13.60
CA ASN A 212 8.71 -18.61 -12.62
C ASN A 212 7.50 -18.16 -11.77
N THR A 213 6.67 -17.28 -12.27
CA THR A 213 5.54 -16.70 -11.50
C THR A 213 4.38 -17.69 -11.34
N PRO A 214 3.74 -17.75 -10.17
CA PRO A 214 4.31 -17.26 -8.92
C PRO A 214 5.43 -18.17 -8.43
N ASN A 215 6.57 -17.61 -8.00
CA ASN A 215 7.68 -18.42 -7.49
C ASN A 215 7.54 -18.64 -5.98
N PRO A 216 6.99 -19.80 -5.52
CA PRO A 216 6.79 -20.05 -4.10
C PRO A 216 8.11 -20.09 -3.30
N SER A 217 9.25 -20.39 -3.97
CA SER A 217 10.53 -20.49 -3.27
C SER A 217 11.06 -19.16 -2.75
N SER A 218 10.67 -18.03 -3.38
CA SER A 218 11.04 -16.69 -2.91
C SER A 218 10.09 -16.14 -1.83
N MET A 219 8.93 -16.79 -1.64
CA MET A 219 7.93 -16.37 -0.66
C MET A 219 8.22 -16.96 0.73
N PRO A 220 7.85 -16.24 1.81
CA PRO A 220 8.05 -16.73 3.17
C PRO A 220 7.14 -17.92 3.48
N ASN A 221 7.68 -18.95 4.13
CA ASN A 221 6.89 -20.05 4.70
C ASN A 221 6.15 -19.60 6.00
N LEU A 222 5.29 -20.43 6.55
CA LEU A 222 4.48 -20.09 7.72
C LEU A 222 5.31 -19.67 8.96
N PRO A 223 6.42 -20.34 9.35
CA PRO A 223 7.30 -19.88 10.40
C PRO A 223 7.92 -18.49 10.11
N GLN A 224 8.31 -18.23 8.86
CA GLN A 224 8.86 -16.93 8.46
C GLN A 224 7.80 -15.83 8.49
N ILE A 225 6.54 -16.10 8.07
CA ILE A 225 5.42 -15.17 8.20
C ILE A 225 5.19 -14.80 9.68
N LYS A 226 5.17 -15.78 10.57
CA LYS A 226 5.02 -15.52 12.02
C LYS A 226 6.16 -14.65 12.56
N SER A 227 7.40 -14.88 12.11
CA SER A 227 8.55 -14.05 12.48
C SER A 227 8.44 -12.63 11.93
N LEU A 228 7.93 -12.46 10.69
CA LEU A 228 7.65 -11.14 10.09
C LEU A 228 6.58 -10.39 10.90
N LEU A 229 5.50 -11.06 11.32
CA LEU A 229 4.47 -10.47 12.15
C LEU A 229 5.01 -10.07 13.54
N GLN A 230 5.84 -10.89 14.16
CA GLN A 230 6.51 -10.53 15.43
C GLN A 230 7.37 -9.27 15.29
N THR A 231 8.02 -9.10 14.13
CA THR A 231 8.95 -8.01 13.85
C THR A 231 8.23 -6.71 13.47
N TYR A 232 7.17 -6.80 12.66
CA TYR A 232 6.61 -5.64 11.95
C TYR A 232 5.13 -5.35 12.24
N SER A 233 4.40 -6.18 13.01
CA SER A 233 2.98 -5.93 13.27
C SER A 233 2.75 -4.53 13.84
N PRO A 234 1.92 -3.68 13.19
CA PRO A 234 1.74 -2.30 13.58
C PRO A 234 1.07 -2.15 14.95
N TRP A 235 1.31 -1.00 15.57
CA TRP A 235 0.55 -0.49 16.70
C TRP A 235 -0.43 0.56 16.21
N ILE A 236 -1.73 0.34 16.44
CA ILE A 236 -2.81 1.22 16.00
C ILE A 236 -3.29 2.05 17.18
N TYR A 237 -3.09 3.36 17.13
CA TYR A 237 -3.59 4.32 18.10
C TYR A 237 -4.95 4.83 17.67
N PHE A 238 -5.92 4.75 18.58
CA PHE A 238 -7.26 5.31 18.37
C PHE A 238 -7.32 6.74 18.91
N HIS A 239 -8.16 7.55 18.27
CA HIS A 239 -8.44 8.90 18.75
C HIS A 239 -9.01 8.85 20.19
N PRO A 240 -8.69 9.82 21.09
CA PRO A 240 -9.20 9.80 22.47
C PRO A 240 -10.72 9.74 22.60
N ASP A 241 -11.43 10.33 21.64
CA ASP A 241 -12.91 10.36 21.60
C ASP A 241 -13.53 9.20 20.80
N GLU A 242 -12.74 8.16 20.42
CA GLU A 242 -13.29 7.03 19.67
C GLU A 242 -14.17 6.15 20.56
N GLU A 243 -15.41 5.95 20.10
CA GLU A 243 -16.40 5.12 20.78
C GLU A 243 -16.59 3.74 20.12
N PHE A 244 -16.18 3.58 18.85
CA PHE A 244 -16.42 2.41 18.02
C PHE A 244 -15.11 1.68 17.75
N LEU A 245 -14.78 0.72 18.60
CA LEU A 245 -13.53 -0.02 18.53
C LEU A 245 -13.68 -1.30 17.70
N PRO A 246 -12.58 -1.87 17.17
CA PRO A 246 -12.63 -3.13 16.48
C PRO A 246 -13.00 -4.29 17.41
N SER A 247 -13.47 -5.38 16.81
CA SER A 247 -13.69 -6.65 17.49
C SER A 247 -13.28 -7.82 16.60
N SER A 248 -13.27 -9.04 17.13
CA SER A 248 -13.21 -10.21 16.25
C SER A 248 -14.57 -10.46 15.58
N VAL A 249 -14.55 -11.07 14.38
CA VAL A 249 -15.75 -11.50 13.67
C VAL A 249 -16.55 -12.52 14.51
N PRO A 250 -15.92 -13.56 15.14
CA PRO A 250 -16.62 -14.46 16.04
C PRO A 250 -17.29 -13.75 17.21
N TRP A 251 -16.69 -12.68 17.75
CA TRP A 251 -17.31 -11.88 18.81
C TRP A 251 -18.58 -11.19 18.29
N PHE A 252 -18.55 -10.57 17.11
CA PHE A 252 -19.71 -9.92 16.50
C PHE A 252 -20.87 -10.90 16.32
N PHE A 253 -20.60 -12.09 15.79
CA PHE A 253 -21.62 -13.13 15.59
C PHE A 253 -22.19 -13.65 16.92
N LYS A 254 -21.32 -13.98 17.88
CA LYS A 254 -21.74 -14.45 19.21
C LYS A 254 -22.54 -13.42 20.00
N ASN A 255 -22.33 -12.13 19.74
CA ASN A 255 -23.02 -11.04 20.43
C ASN A 255 -24.32 -10.60 19.73
N GLY A 256 -24.87 -11.44 18.83
CA GLY A 256 -26.22 -11.33 18.33
C GLY A 256 -26.34 -10.63 16.97
N ALA A 257 -25.26 -10.53 16.22
CA ALA A 257 -25.35 -10.14 14.80
C ALA A 257 -26.25 -11.12 14.05
N LEU A 258 -27.04 -10.60 13.11
CA LEU A 258 -28.08 -11.33 12.40
C LEU A 258 -27.85 -11.31 10.88
N LEU A 259 -28.19 -12.40 10.23
CA LEU A 259 -28.28 -12.51 8.77
C LEU A 259 -29.69 -12.21 8.32
N TYR A 260 -29.86 -11.18 7.54
CA TYR A 260 -31.09 -10.80 6.88
C TYR A 260 -31.16 -11.33 5.45
N THR A 261 -32.36 -11.71 5.04
CA THR A 261 -32.69 -12.16 3.68
C THR A 261 -33.76 -11.26 3.12
N LYS A 262 -33.55 -10.76 1.89
CA LYS A 262 -34.53 -9.93 1.19
C LYS A 262 -35.87 -10.65 1.03
N GLY A 263 -36.97 -9.98 1.43
CA GLY A 263 -38.34 -10.54 1.44
C GLY A 263 -38.65 -11.37 2.68
N GLN A 264 -37.70 -11.51 3.64
CA GLN A 264 -37.91 -12.22 4.92
C GLN A 264 -37.35 -11.39 6.10
N GLU A 265 -37.40 -10.07 5.99
CA GLU A 265 -36.76 -9.13 6.94
C GLU A 265 -37.34 -9.24 8.37
N SER A 266 -38.58 -9.75 8.51
CA SER A 266 -39.20 -9.95 9.81
C SER A 266 -38.68 -11.17 10.59
N SER A 267 -37.85 -12.01 9.96
CA SER A 267 -37.34 -13.26 10.55
C SER A 267 -35.87 -13.46 10.24
N PRO A 268 -34.97 -12.57 10.70
CA PRO A 268 -33.54 -12.72 10.48
C PRO A 268 -32.98 -13.94 11.22
N ALA A 269 -31.95 -14.57 10.67
CA ALA A 269 -31.33 -15.76 11.23
C ALA A 269 -30.12 -15.40 12.10
N PRO A 270 -29.91 -16.08 13.24
CA PRO A 270 -28.66 -15.98 13.99
C PRO A 270 -27.49 -16.54 13.17
N ILE A 271 -26.30 -15.97 13.35
CA ILE A 271 -25.09 -16.38 12.66
C ILE A 271 -24.29 -17.31 13.57
N GLU A 272 -23.84 -18.44 13.03
CA GLU A 272 -22.88 -19.31 13.73
C GLU A 272 -21.57 -18.58 13.97
N GLN A 273 -20.92 -18.85 15.07
CA GLN A 273 -19.68 -18.15 15.48
C GLN A 273 -18.57 -18.21 14.43
N THR A 274 -18.51 -19.29 13.65
CA THR A 274 -17.55 -19.44 12.54
C THR A 274 -18.01 -18.83 11.23
N GLY A 275 -19.29 -18.41 11.16
CA GLY A 275 -19.94 -17.99 9.91
C GLY A 275 -20.25 -19.14 8.95
N ALA A 276 -20.26 -20.40 9.42
CA ALA A 276 -20.47 -21.57 8.55
C ALA A 276 -21.85 -21.61 7.89
N ASN A 277 -22.86 -20.99 8.51
CA ASN A 277 -24.21 -20.87 7.96
C ASN A 277 -24.41 -19.65 7.05
N LEU A 278 -23.40 -18.82 6.82
CA LEU A 278 -23.48 -17.70 5.88
C LEU A 278 -23.52 -18.22 4.43
N PRO A 279 -24.31 -17.61 3.54
CA PRO A 279 -24.29 -17.92 2.12
C PRO A 279 -22.90 -17.67 1.53
N GLN A 280 -22.30 -18.72 0.98
CA GLN A 280 -20.96 -18.62 0.40
C GLN A 280 -21.00 -17.99 -1.00
N GLY A 281 -20.04 -17.10 -1.31
CA GLY A 281 -20.01 -16.38 -2.57
C GLY A 281 -21.14 -15.37 -2.72
N GLY A 282 -21.54 -15.08 -3.94
CA GLY A 282 -22.58 -14.12 -4.29
C GLY A 282 -22.02 -12.76 -4.65
N ASN A 283 -22.86 -11.73 -4.60
CA ASN A 283 -22.52 -10.34 -4.91
C ASN A 283 -23.24 -9.41 -3.93
N SER A 284 -22.86 -8.13 -3.87
CA SER A 284 -23.57 -7.05 -3.18
C SER A 284 -24.83 -6.64 -3.96
N ASP A 285 -25.81 -7.55 -4.01
CA ASP A 285 -27.07 -7.39 -4.74
C ASP A 285 -28.27 -7.06 -3.82
N GLY A 286 -28.01 -6.91 -2.52
CA GLY A 286 -29.01 -6.66 -1.49
C GLY A 286 -29.87 -7.88 -1.17
N ALA A 287 -29.49 -9.09 -1.65
CA ALA A 287 -30.26 -10.30 -1.34
C ALA A 287 -30.04 -10.77 0.10
N TYR A 288 -28.84 -10.54 0.63
CA TYR A 288 -28.47 -10.88 2.01
C TYR A 288 -27.57 -9.78 2.59
N TRP A 289 -27.78 -9.45 3.84
CA TRP A 289 -26.89 -8.54 4.57
C TRP A 289 -26.79 -8.92 6.05
N LEU A 290 -25.70 -8.53 6.68
CA LEU A 290 -25.55 -8.65 8.13
C LEU A 290 -26.10 -7.40 8.80
N ASP A 291 -26.57 -7.52 10.04
CA ASP A 291 -26.97 -6.36 10.84
C ASP A 291 -26.74 -6.63 12.33
N LEU A 292 -26.86 -5.56 13.10
CA LEU A 292 -26.78 -5.56 14.57
C LEU A 292 -27.96 -6.33 15.21
N PRO A 293 -27.84 -6.71 16.50
CA PRO A 293 -28.96 -7.25 17.26
C PRO A 293 -30.20 -6.36 17.19
N THR A 294 -31.39 -6.93 17.30
CA THR A 294 -32.66 -6.17 17.29
C THR A 294 -32.93 -5.42 18.59
N ASN A 295 -32.45 -5.92 19.72
CA ASN A 295 -32.58 -5.26 21.02
C ASN A 295 -31.67 -4.02 21.09
N ASP A 296 -32.21 -2.87 21.51
CA ASP A 296 -31.48 -1.59 21.49
C ASP A 296 -30.27 -1.58 22.43
N ALA A 297 -30.37 -2.18 23.61
CA ALA A 297 -29.24 -2.23 24.56
C ALA A 297 -28.10 -3.09 24.02
N ASP A 298 -28.41 -4.22 23.38
CA ASP A 298 -27.43 -5.06 22.73
C ASP A 298 -26.84 -4.39 21.47
N LYS A 299 -27.67 -3.71 20.69
CA LYS A 299 -27.25 -2.92 19.54
C LYS A 299 -26.20 -1.87 19.94
N ASP A 300 -26.48 -1.07 20.97
CA ASP A 300 -25.57 -0.01 21.43
C ASP A 300 -24.27 -0.60 22.00
N ARG A 301 -24.34 -1.77 22.65
CA ARG A 301 -23.18 -2.48 23.15
C ARG A 301 -22.31 -3.01 22.01
N VAL A 302 -22.92 -3.64 21.01
CA VAL A 302 -22.23 -4.26 19.87
C VAL A 302 -21.58 -3.21 18.97
N LYS A 303 -22.23 -2.06 18.75
CA LYS A 303 -21.63 -0.93 18.02
C LYS A 303 -20.27 -0.50 18.58
N LYS A 304 -20.11 -0.53 19.90
CA LYS A 304 -18.85 -0.13 20.56
C LYS A 304 -17.68 -1.06 20.30
N GLY A 305 -17.94 -2.25 19.77
CA GLY A 305 -16.92 -3.27 19.58
C GLY A 305 -16.35 -3.80 20.89
N ASN A 306 -15.24 -4.51 20.81
CA ASN A 306 -14.52 -5.03 21.97
C ASN A 306 -13.04 -5.24 21.64
N LEU A 307 -12.21 -4.31 22.03
CA LEU A 307 -10.77 -4.37 21.76
C LEU A 307 -10.07 -5.56 22.47
N GLN A 308 -10.59 -6.02 23.60
CA GLN A 308 -10.02 -7.17 24.33
C GLN A 308 -10.27 -8.50 23.62
N ASP A 309 -11.33 -8.57 22.80
CA ASP A 309 -11.68 -9.72 21.97
C ASP A 309 -11.49 -9.39 20.48
N CYS A 310 -10.52 -8.54 20.16
CA CYS A 310 -10.17 -8.17 18.81
C CYS A 310 -9.13 -9.14 18.23
N THR A 311 -9.24 -9.42 16.96
CA THR A 311 -8.28 -10.22 16.19
C THR A 311 -7.94 -9.48 14.91
N CYS A 312 -6.64 -9.31 14.63
CA CYS A 312 -6.17 -8.85 13.35
C CYS A 312 -6.15 -10.03 12.36
N TYR A 313 -6.79 -9.85 11.21
CA TYR A 313 -6.87 -10.89 10.17
C TYR A 313 -5.82 -10.64 9.11
N VAL A 314 -4.94 -11.62 8.91
CA VAL A 314 -3.74 -11.48 8.08
C VAL A 314 -3.94 -12.17 6.74
N HIS A 315 -3.77 -11.42 5.67
CA HIS A 315 -3.66 -11.93 4.31
C HIS A 315 -2.22 -11.73 3.80
N VAL A 316 -1.57 -12.80 3.37
CA VAL A 316 -0.19 -12.77 2.86
C VAL A 316 -0.20 -13.08 1.38
N LYS A 317 0.32 -12.16 0.57
CA LYS A 317 0.26 -12.24 -0.88
C LYS A 317 1.61 -11.99 -1.57
N PRO A 318 1.93 -12.75 -2.63
CA PRO A 318 3.08 -12.45 -3.48
C PRO A 318 2.80 -11.18 -4.28
N MET A 319 3.76 -10.27 -4.34
CA MET A 319 3.65 -9.04 -5.12
C MET A 319 4.91 -8.80 -5.95
N LEU A 320 4.75 -8.03 -7.03
CA LEU A 320 5.84 -7.61 -7.90
C LEU A 320 6.68 -8.82 -8.39
N GLY A 321 5.99 -9.81 -8.97
CA GLY A 321 6.62 -11.02 -9.46
C GLY A 321 7.22 -11.89 -8.35
N ALA A 322 6.63 -11.90 -7.16
CA ALA A 322 7.10 -12.58 -5.96
C ALA A 322 8.51 -12.13 -5.48
N THR A 323 8.95 -10.93 -5.84
CA THR A 323 10.14 -10.29 -5.26
C THR A 323 9.83 -9.54 -3.97
N PHE A 324 8.54 -9.34 -3.70
CA PHE A 324 8.00 -8.76 -2.46
C PHE A 324 6.87 -9.63 -1.90
N THR A 325 6.73 -9.55 -0.59
CA THR A 325 5.58 -10.07 0.15
C THR A 325 4.79 -8.90 0.71
N ASP A 326 3.50 -8.83 0.38
CA ASP A 326 2.58 -7.94 1.07
C ASP A 326 1.86 -8.70 2.17
N ILE A 327 1.89 -8.14 3.38
CA ILE A 327 1.12 -8.62 4.53
C ILE A 327 0.04 -7.57 4.81
N ALA A 328 -1.19 -7.86 4.37
CA ALA A 328 -2.35 -7.03 4.66
C ALA A 328 -2.97 -7.45 6.00
N LEU A 329 -3.05 -6.48 6.92
CA LEU A 329 -3.56 -6.63 8.27
C LEU A 329 -4.94 -5.98 8.34
N TRP A 330 -6.00 -6.81 8.38
CA TRP A 330 -7.39 -6.38 8.37
C TRP A 330 -7.98 -6.33 9.77
N MET A 331 -8.68 -5.25 10.10
CA MET A 331 -9.46 -5.08 11.31
C MET A 331 -10.94 -4.98 10.96
N PHE A 332 -11.77 -5.65 11.76
CA PHE A 332 -13.21 -5.59 11.65
C PHE A 332 -13.79 -4.69 12.74
N TYR A 333 -14.59 -3.72 12.35
CA TYR A 333 -15.36 -2.85 13.24
C TYR A 333 -16.85 -3.17 13.07
N PRO A 334 -17.59 -3.49 14.15
CA PRO A 334 -19.03 -3.72 14.06
C PRO A 334 -19.81 -2.51 13.55
N PHE A 335 -19.26 -1.30 13.71
CA PHE A 335 -19.93 -0.07 13.34
C PHE A 335 -18.93 1.05 13.01
N ASN A 336 -19.23 1.78 11.94
CA ASN A 336 -18.60 3.04 11.57
C ASN A 336 -19.51 4.19 12.03
N GLY A 337 -18.95 5.14 12.77
CA GLY A 337 -19.73 6.24 13.32
C GLY A 337 -19.97 7.39 12.34
N PRO A 338 -20.69 8.43 12.81
CA PRO A 338 -21.08 9.54 11.95
C PRO A 338 -19.89 10.38 11.49
N ALA A 339 -19.93 10.78 10.22
CA ALA A 339 -18.93 11.67 9.65
C ALA A 339 -18.99 13.07 10.25
N ARG A 340 -17.86 13.77 10.20
CA ARG A 340 -17.71 15.16 10.66
C ARG A 340 -17.20 16.01 9.50
N ALA A 341 -17.73 17.23 9.36
CA ALA A 341 -17.26 18.17 8.37
C ALA A 341 -16.54 19.36 9.02
N LYS A 342 -15.49 19.83 8.37
CA LYS A 342 -14.94 21.16 8.58
C LYS A 342 -15.68 22.14 7.67
N VAL A 343 -16.16 23.24 8.24
CA VAL A 343 -16.75 24.36 7.50
C VAL A 343 -16.09 25.63 8.02
N GLU A 344 -15.17 26.22 7.27
CA GLU A 344 -14.28 27.29 7.69
C GLU A 344 -13.50 26.91 8.96
N PHE A 345 -13.82 27.51 10.12
CA PHE A 345 -13.20 27.21 11.42
C PHE A 345 -14.08 26.29 12.31
N LEU A 346 -15.28 25.92 11.84
CA LEU A 346 -16.22 25.11 12.60
C LEU A 346 -16.09 23.62 12.28
N THR A 347 -16.30 22.79 13.30
CA THR A 347 -16.50 21.35 13.15
C THR A 347 -17.96 21.02 13.31
N ILE A 348 -18.56 20.36 12.31
CA ILE A 348 -19.97 20.06 12.27
C ILE A 348 -20.16 18.53 12.19
N LYS A 349 -20.96 17.97 13.12
CA LYS A 349 -21.39 16.57 13.02
C LYS A 349 -22.45 16.44 11.92
N LEU A 350 -22.32 15.49 11.03
CA LEU A 350 -23.22 15.32 9.86
C LEU A 350 -24.46 14.47 10.15
N GLY A 351 -24.90 14.40 11.41
CA GLY A 351 -26.03 13.57 11.81
C GLY A 351 -25.71 12.09 11.63
N LYS A 352 -26.49 11.39 10.82
CA LYS A 352 -26.26 9.97 10.51
C LYS A 352 -25.40 9.72 9.27
N ILE A 353 -25.02 10.77 8.55
CA ILE A 353 -24.23 10.61 7.32
C ILE A 353 -22.87 10.00 7.67
N GLY A 354 -22.52 8.91 7.00
CA GLY A 354 -21.31 8.13 7.24
C GLY A 354 -21.51 6.94 8.17
N GLU A 355 -22.62 6.86 8.92
CA GLU A 355 -22.89 5.69 9.76
C GLU A 355 -23.19 4.45 8.92
N HIS A 356 -22.50 3.34 9.20
CA HIS A 356 -22.87 2.03 8.65
C HIS A 356 -22.44 0.90 9.60
N VAL A 357 -23.15 -0.22 9.51
CA VAL A 357 -22.82 -1.47 10.20
C VAL A 357 -21.78 -2.22 9.40
N GLY A 358 -20.83 -2.82 10.09
CA GLY A 358 -19.73 -3.57 9.47
C GLY A 358 -18.77 -2.67 8.72
N ASP A 359 -17.53 -2.62 9.17
CA ASP A 359 -16.48 -1.84 8.55
C ASP A 359 -15.19 -2.63 8.53
N TRP A 360 -14.46 -2.58 7.43
CA TRP A 360 -13.22 -3.30 7.23
C TRP A 360 -12.11 -2.34 6.79
N GLU A 361 -11.17 -2.11 7.70
CA GLU A 361 -10.00 -1.30 7.46
C GLU A 361 -8.72 -2.11 7.48
N HIS A 362 -7.69 -1.66 6.78
CA HIS A 362 -6.44 -2.41 6.73
C HIS A 362 -5.20 -1.53 6.63
N VAL A 363 -4.09 -2.15 6.96
CA VAL A 363 -2.74 -1.65 6.74
C VAL A 363 -1.96 -2.74 6.03
N THR A 364 -1.19 -2.40 4.99
CA THR A 364 -0.37 -3.39 4.28
C THR A 364 1.11 -3.09 4.44
N LEU A 365 1.86 -4.12 4.81
CA LEU A 365 3.32 -4.08 4.94
C LEU A 365 3.94 -4.68 3.67
N ARG A 366 4.72 -3.91 2.91
CA ARG A 366 5.47 -4.42 1.74
C ARG A 366 6.90 -4.75 2.14
N ILE A 367 7.23 -6.03 2.10
CA ILE A 367 8.46 -6.61 2.61
C ILE A 367 9.27 -7.18 1.45
N SER A 368 10.56 -6.86 1.40
CA SER A 368 11.48 -7.40 0.40
C SER A 368 11.74 -8.89 0.64
N ASN A 369 11.57 -9.73 -0.38
CA ASN A 369 11.87 -11.15 -0.27
C ASN A 369 13.37 -11.45 -0.37
N PHE A 370 14.20 -10.46 -0.73
CA PHE A 370 15.66 -10.61 -0.77
C PHE A 370 16.27 -10.71 0.63
N ASN A 371 15.76 -9.96 1.60
CA ASN A 371 16.35 -9.88 2.95
C ASN A 371 15.31 -9.80 4.08
N GLY A 372 14.02 -9.74 3.77
CA GLY A 372 12.96 -9.59 4.75
C GLY A 372 12.81 -8.17 5.32
N GLU A 373 13.38 -7.14 4.71
CA GLU A 373 13.30 -5.76 5.16
C GLU A 373 11.97 -5.11 4.76
N LEU A 374 11.32 -4.43 5.72
CA LEU A 374 10.15 -3.61 5.46
C LEU A 374 10.53 -2.39 4.61
N LYS A 375 9.92 -2.26 3.44
CA LYS A 375 10.21 -1.18 2.50
C LYS A 375 9.16 -0.08 2.51
N ARG A 376 7.87 -0.43 2.55
CA ARG A 376 6.76 0.53 2.52
C ARG A 376 5.63 0.03 3.42
N VAL A 377 4.85 0.96 3.93
CA VAL A 377 3.59 0.70 4.64
C VAL A 377 2.47 1.40 3.89
N TYR A 378 1.40 0.69 3.60
CA TYR A 378 0.18 1.25 3.04
C TYR A 378 -0.81 1.53 4.16
N PHE A 379 -1.35 2.73 4.14
CA PHE A 379 -2.39 3.20 5.04
C PHE A 379 -3.68 3.33 4.25
N SER A 380 -4.70 2.51 4.58
CA SER A 380 -5.99 2.58 3.89
C SER A 380 -6.75 3.85 4.27
N GLU A 381 -7.31 4.51 3.27
CA GLU A 381 -8.13 5.70 3.45
C GLU A 381 -9.40 5.55 2.60
N HIS A 382 -10.47 5.10 3.22
CA HIS A 382 -11.74 4.81 2.53
C HIS A 382 -11.52 3.85 1.33
N SER A 383 -11.88 4.25 0.10
CA SER A 383 -11.67 3.43 -1.11
C SER A 383 -10.26 3.52 -1.72
N ARG A 384 -9.35 4.29 -1.10
CA ARG A 384 -7.96 4.51 -1.53
C ARG A 384 -7.02 4.42 -0.34
N GLY A 385 -5.82 4.97 -0.49
CA GLY A 385 -4.84 5.09 0.58
C GLY A 385 -3.51 5.59 0.05
N MET A 386 -2.50 5.52 0.89
CA MET A 386 -1.16 5.97 0.52
C MET A 386 -0.09 4.97 0.91
N TRP A 387 0.85 4.76 0.01
CA TRP A 387 2.11 4.11 0.32
C TRP A 387 3.10 5.09 0.93
N VAL A 388 3.61 4.77 2.11
CA VAL A 388 4.64 5.55 2.79
C VAL A 388 5.91 4.72 2.89
N SER A 389 7.07 5.31 2.52
CA SER A 389 8.37 4.66 2.72
C SER A 389 8.59 4.35 4.20
N ALA A 390 9.18 3.21 4.53
CA ALA A 390 9.52 2.88 5.91
C ALA A 390 10.44 3.95 6.55
N SER A 391 11.22 4.68 5.75
CA SER A 391 12.04 5.81 6.21
C SER A 391 11.26 7.03 6.70
N GLN A 392 9.95 7.08 6.46
CA GLN A 392 9.05 8.18 6.82
C GLN A 392 7.94 7.76 7.79
N VAL A 393 7.95 6.51 8.23
CA VAL A 393 6.98 5.97 9.19
C VAL A 393 7.52 6.12 10.61
N GLU A 394 6.64 6.41 11.57
CA GLU A 394 6.96 6.31 13.01
C GLU A 394 7.03 4.83 13.41
N PHE A 395 8.03 4.48 14.21
CA PHE A 395 8.21 3.13 14.76
C PHE A 395 8.21 3.15 16.27
N GLN A 396 7.77 2.03 16.87
CA GLN A 396 7.93 1.77 18.30
C GLN A 396 8.17 0.28 18.56
N ASN A 397 8.69 -0.05 19.73
CA ASN A 397 8.99 -1.44 20.11
C ASN A 397 9.78 -2.21 19.03
N GLY A 398 10.89 -1.61 18.59
CA GLY A 398 11.70 -2.13 17.49
C GLY A 398 11.21 -1.61 16.14
N ASN A 399 10.95 -2.52 15.21
CA ASN A 399 10.58 -2.20 13.83
C ASN A 399 9.06 -2.20 13.58
N LYS A 400 8.24 -2.00 14.62
CA LYS A 400 6.78 -2.01 14.50
C LYS A 400 6.28 -0.62 14.09
N PRO A 401 5.64 -0.47 12.92
CA PRO A 401 5.06 0.80 12.49
C PRO A 401 3.98 1.30 13.46
N VAL A 402 3.88 2.61 13.61
CA VAL A 402 2.78 3.28 14.30
C VAL A 402 1.75 3.73 13.28
N VAL A 403 0.49 3.45 13.57
CA VAL A 403 -0.68 3.79 12.76
C VAL A 403 -1.65 4.59 13.61
N TYR A 404 -2.26 5.61 13.02
CA TYR A 404 -3.29 6.43 13.66
C TYR A 404 -4.62 6.19 12.96
N SER A 405 -5.60 5.64 13.71
CA SER A 405 -6.97 5.43 13.22
C SER A 405 -7.77 6.72 13.35
N SER A 406 -8.45 7.15 12.31
CA SER A 406 -9.26 8.36 12.34
C SER A 406 -10.55 8.16 13.11
N LEU A 407 -10.98 9.22 13.79
CA LEU A 407 -12.19 9.25 14.61
C LEU A 407 -13.43 8.88 13.80
N HIS A 408 -14.13 7.84 14.22
CA HIS A 408 -15.38 7.27 13.72
C HIS A 408 -15.30 6.58 12.34
N GLY A 409 -14.42 7.06 11.44
CA GLY A 409 -14.31 6.52 10.08
C GLY A 409 -13.16 5.53 9.90
N HIS A 410 -12.35 5.32 10.95
CA HIS A 410 -11.30 4.31 11.10
C HIS A 410 -10.19 4.29 10.03
N ALA A 411 -10.20 5.21 9.05
CA ALA A 411 -9.15 5.32 8.05
C ALA A 411 -7.77 5.47 8.71
N ALA A 412 -6.76 4.82 8.14
CA ALA A 412 -5.42 4.72 8.69
C ALA A 412 -4.50 5.84 8.20
N TYR A 413 -3.69 6.41 9.10
CA TYR A 413 -2.75 7.49 8.79
C TYR A 413 -1.38 7.26 9.43
N PRO A 414 -0.28 7.77 8.81
CA PRO A 414 1.08 7.62 9.35
C PRO A 414 1.42 8.61 10.47
N ALA A 415 0.60 9.63 10.69
CA ALA A 415 0.84 10.69 11.66
C ALA A 415 -0.47 11.22 12.25
N PRO A 416 -0.45 11.75 13.49
CA PRO A 416 -1.62 12.43 14.05
C PRO A 416 -1.86 13.77 13.36
N GLY A 417 -3.11 14.20 13.32
CA GLY A 417 -3.52 15.48 12.76
C GLY A 417 -4.88 15.43 12.08
N LEU A 418 -5.16 16.47 11.29
CA LEU A 418 -6.39 16.59 10.52
C LEU A 418 -6.09 16.39 9.02
N VAL A 419 -6.67 15.37 8.43
CA VAL A 419 -6.74 15.20 6.98
C VAL A 419 -8.15 15.57 6.50
N LEU A 420 -8.24 16.38 5.45
CA LEU A 420 -9.51 16.84 4.90
C LEU A 420 -9.73 16.25 3.51
N GLN A 421 -10.85 15.55 3.35
CA GLN A 421 -11.39 15.23 2.03
C GLN A 421 -12.27 16.39 1.55
N GLY A 422 -11.76 17.16 0.60
CA GLY A 422 -12.40 18.37 0.08
C GLY A 422 -11.45 19.52 -0.11
N SER A 423 -11.92 20.78 0.14
CA SER A 423 -11.08 21.98 0.10
C SER A 423 -10.50 22.31 1.49
N LYS A 424 -9.52 23.20 1.54
CA LYS A 424 -8.96 23.71 2.82
C LYS A 424 -10.02 24.40 3.71
N VAL A 425 -11.13 24.84 3.13
CA VAL A 425 -12.20 25.59 3.79
C VAL A 425 -13.37 24.70 4.20
N ILE A 426 -13.72 23.72 3.32
CA ILE A 426 -14.82 22.77 3.55
C ILE A 426 -14.36 21.38 3.14
N GLY A 427 -14.48 20.42 4.05
CA GLY A 427 -14.13 19.01 3.78
C GLY A 427 -14.63 18.09 4.88
N ILE A 428 -14.68 16.80 4.55
CA ILE A 428 -14.90 15.74 5.54
C ILE A 428 -13.61 15.58 6.34
N ARG A 429 -13.77 15.50 7.65
CA ARG A 429 -12.67 15.42 8.61
C ARG A 429 -12.29 13.97 8.87
N ASN A 430 -11.01 13.68 8.73
CA ASN A 430 -10.36 12.50 9.28
C ASN A 430 -9.41 13.00 10.37
N ASP A 431 -9.89 13.02 11.60
CA ASP A 431 -9.12 13.46 12.76
C ASP A 431 -8.38 12.28 13.38
N THR A 432 -7.08 12.39 13.49
CA THR A 432 -6.23 11.40 14.17
C THR A 432 -5.49 12.03 15.34
N GLU A 433 -5.39 11.29 16.42
CA GLU A 433 -4.65 11.71 17.61
C GLU A 433 -4.11 10.47 18.34
N LYS A 434 -3.01 10.63 19.06
CA LYS A 434 -2.42 9.55 19.86
C LYS A 434 -3.17 9.43 21.19
N GLY A 435 -4.27 8.66 21.18
CA GLY A 435 -5.03 8.34 22.39
C GLY A 435 -4.32 7.33 23.29
N ASN A 436 -4.92 7.07 24.46
CA ASN A 436 -4.45 6.03 25.38
C ASN A 436 -4.92 4.62 24.97
N THR A 437 -5.94 4.54 24.13
CA THR A 437 -6.44 3.28 23.56
C THR A 437 -5.57 2.89 22.38
N VAL A 438 -5.01 1.69 22.41
CA VAL A 438 -4.08 1.20 21.40
C VAL A 438 -4.26 -0.31 21.19
N MET A 439 -4.08 -0.75 19.94
CA MET A 439 -4.07 -2.15 19.54
C MET A 439 -2.67 -2.55 19.07
N ASP A 440 -2.03 -3.53 19.71
CA ASP A 440 -0.90 -4.27 19.13
C ASP A 440 -1.45 -5.37 18.23
N THR A 441 -1.38 -5.18 16.91
CA THR A 441 -1.88 -6.17 15.93
C THR A 441 -1.13 -7.49 15.96
N GLY A 442 0.06 -7.51 16.55
CA GLY A 442 0.86 -8.72 16.77
C GLY A 442 0.50 -9.52 18.01
N ALA A 443 -0.29 -8.95 18.94
CA ALA A 443 -0.71 -9.64 20.17
C ALA A 443 -1.82 -10.67 19.91
N SER A 444 -2.73 -10.38 18.97
CA SER A 444 -3.83 -11.28 18.57
C SER A 444 -4.04 -11.19 17.07
N PHE A 445 -3.62 -12.22 16.34
CA PHE A 445 -3.82 -12.29 14.89
C PHE A 445 -4.22 -13.70 14.45
N SER A 446 -4.86 -13.76 13.29
CA SER A 446 -5.17 -14.99 12.56
C SER A 446 -4.75 -14.84 11.10
N ILE A 447 -3.89 -15.74 10.60
CA ILE A 447 -3.55 -15.80 9.18
C ILE A 447 -4.72 -16.47 8.48
N VAL A 448 -5.52 -15.68 7.77
CA VAL A 448 -6.77 -16.15 7.15
C VAL A 448 -6.61 -16.50 5.68
N SER A 449 -5.57 -15.99 5.01
CA SER A 449 -5.27 -16.34 3.62
C SER A 449 -3.79 -16.20 3.30
N ALA A 450 -3.26 -17.19 2.60
CA ALA A 450 -1.94 -17.21 1.97
C ALA A 450 -1.98 -18.26 0.84
N GLU A 451 -2.59 -17.89 -0.29
CA GLU A 451 -2.95 -18.85 -1.37
C GLU A 451 -1.77 -19.70 -1.84
N TYR A 452 -0.55 -19.14 -1.89
CA TYR A 452 0.65 -19.87 -2.30
C TYR A 452 1.11 -20.97 -1.32
N LEU A 453 0.59 -20.99 -0.10
CA LEU A 453 0.83 -22.03 0.90
C LEU A 453 -0.20 -23.19 0.83
N GLY A 454 -1.22 -23.06 -0.02
CA GLY A 454 -2.27 -24.08 -0.19
C GLY A 454 -2.99 -24.38 1.14
N SER A 455 -3.15 -25.66 1.45
CA SER A 455 -3.88 -26.13 2.64
C SER A 455 -3.18 -25.87 3.99
N VAL A 456 -1.98 -25.31 4.01
CA VAL A 456 -1.28 -24.91 5.25
C VAL A 456 -2.02 -23.78 5.99
N VAL A 457 -2.72 -22.93 5.21
CA VAL A 457 -3.58 -21.86 5.75
C VAL A 457 -5.01 -22.14 5.27
N THR A 458 -5.94 -22.30 6.22
CA THR A 458 -7.35 -22.53 5.92
C THR A 458 -8.14 -21.26 6.12
N GLU A 459 -8.87 -20.84 5.09
CA GLU A 459 -9.75 -19.68 5.17
C GLU A 459 -10.97 -19.97 6.05
N PRO A 460 -11.33 -19.05 6.97
CA PRO A 460 -12.56 -19.21 7.74
C PRO A 460 -13.79 -19.03 6.83
N PRO A 461 -14.92 -19.73 7.12
CA PRO A 461 -16.12 -19.68 6.28
C PRO A 461 -16.64 -18.25 6.03
N TRP A 462 -16.61 -17.38 7.04
CA TRP A 462 -17.07 -16.00 6.91
C TRP A 462 -16.30 -15.17 5.89
N LEU A 463 -15.03 -15.53 5.58
CA LEU A 463 -14.22 -14.81 4.60
C LEU A 463 -14.77 -14.94 3.17
N ASN A 464 -15.50 -16.03 2.89
CA ASN A 464 -16.12 -16.30 1.60
C ASN A 464 -17.57 -15.76 1.49
N TYR A 465 -18.03 -14.98 2.48
CA TYR A 465 -19.29 -14.27 2.43
C TYR A 465 -19.12 -13.01 1.57
N ALA A 466 -19.57 -13.09 0.30
CA ALA A 466 -19.38 -12.07 -0.74
C ALA A 466 -20.52 -11.05 -0.82
N ARG A 467 -21.19 -10.83 0.28
CA ARG A 467 -22.39 -9.98 0.33
C ARG A 467 -22.19 -8.87 1.34
N GLU A 468 -23.24 -8.13 1.62
CA GLU A 468 -23.17 -6.94 2.46
C GLU A 468 -22.94 -7.29 3.95
N TRP A 469 -21.90 -6.73 4.55
CA TRP A 469 -21.58 -6.81 5.97
C TRP A 469 -22.40 -5.84 6.84
N GLY A 470 -23.22 -5.02 6.20
CA GLY A 470 -24.19 -4.14 6.81
C GLY A 470 -25.34 -3.82 5.87
N PRO A 471 -26.47 -3.36 6.39
CA PRO A 471 -27.61 -2.95 5.56
C PRO A 471 -27.26 -1.69 4.77
N LYS A 472 -27.96 -1.48 3.66
CA LYS A 472 -28.02 -0.16 3.03
C LYS A 472 -28.65 0.83 4.01
N ILE A 473 -28.25 2.09 3.94
CA ILE A 473 -28.83 3.12 4.81
C ILE A 473 -30.34 3.24 4.59
N ASN A 474 -31.04 3.53 5.68
CA ASN A 474 -32.49 3.71 5.70
C ASN A 474 -32.91 5.17 5.98
N TYR A 475 -31.98 6.13 5.85
CA TYR A 475 -32.24 7.56 6.06
C TYR A 475 -32.00 8.36 4.76
N ASP A 476 -32.68 9.50 4.66
CA ASP A 476 -32.55 10.43 3.54
C ASP A 476 -31.39 11.41 3.79
N ILE A 477 -30.32 11.27 3.00
CA ILE A 477 -29.11 12.11 3.08
C ILE A 477 -29.45 13.60 2.92
N ALA A 478 -30.35 13.96 2.00
CA ALA A 478 -30.75 15.35 1.79
C ALA A 478 -31.49 15.92 3.00
N LYS A 479 -32.26 15.08 3.70
CA LYS A 479 -32.93 15.46 4.94
C LYS A 479 -31.95 15.64 6.10
N GLU A 480 -30.94 14.77 6.21
CA GLU A 480 -29.87 14.92 7.21
C GLU A 480 -29.03 16.17 6.94
N LEU A 481 -28.64 16.42 5.69
CA LEU A 481 -27.93 17.65 5.29
C LEU A 481 -28.71 18.93 5.64
N LYS A 482 -30.02 18.97 5.35
CA LYS A 482 -30.87 20.11 5.70
C LYS A 482 -30.88 20.43 7.19
N LYS A 483 -30.75 19.45 8.07
CA LYS A 483 -30.63 19.68 9.53
C LYS A 483 -29.34 20.43 9.86
N VAL A 484 -28.24 20.05 9.20
CA VAL A 484 -26.90 20.64 9.39
C VAL A 484 -26.85 22.04 8.78
N GLU A 485 -27.43 22.24 7.61
CA GLU A 485 -27.42 23.50 6.85
C GLU A 485 -28.20 24.65 7.49
N ARG A 486 -29.10 24.34 8.42
CA ARG A 486 -29.93 25.37 9.12
C ARG A 486 -29.11 26.53 9.68
N PHE A 487 -27.87 26.27 10.03
CA PHE A 487 -26.97 27.21 10.71
C PHE A 487 -25.86 27.75 9.80
N MET A 488 -25.93 27.49 8.47
CA MET A 488 -24.86 27.82 7.53
C MET A 488 -25.23 28.92 6.54
N PRO A 489 -24.29 29.81 6.15
CA PRO A 489 -24.44 30.75 5.04
C PRO A 489 -24.67 30.01 3.69
N GLY A 490 -25.47 30.60 2.78
CA GLY A 490 -25.91 29.94 1.55
C GLY A 490 -24.80 29.43 0.63
N LYS A 491 -23.69 30.15 0.51
CA LYS A 491 -22.51 29.70 -0.28
C LYS A 491 -21.88 28.44 0.29
N LEU A 492 -21.79 28.33 1.61
CA LEU A 492 -21.18 27.19 2.29
C LEU A 492 -22.06 25.94 2.23
N LYS A 493 -23.41 26.09 2.11
CA LYS A 493 -24.33 24.96 1.91
C LYS A 493 -24.02 24.21 0.63
N ALA A 494 -23.94 24.92 -0.49
CA ALA A 494 -23.68 24.30 -1.80
C ALA A 494 -22.32 23.59 -1.85
N GLU A 495 -21.31 24.12 -1.18
CA GLU A 495 -20.00 23.48 -1.08
C GLU A 495 -20.04 22.22 -0.20
N LEU A 496 -20.73 22.26 0.94
CA LEU A 496 -20.93 21.08 1.79
C LEU A 496 -21.69 19.98 1.05
N GLU A 497 -22.78 20.31 0.36
CA GLU A 497 -23.52 19.35 -0.48
C GLU A 497 -22.60 18.69 -1.51
N LYS A 498 -21.74 19.48 -2.18
CA LYS A 498 -20.81 18.94 -3.17
C LYS A 498 -19.79 17.98 -2.54
N VAL A 499 -19.24 18.34 -1.37
CA VAL A 499 -18.30 17.48 -0.64
C VAL A 499 -18.98 16.18 -0.21
N VAL A 500 -20.16 16.26 0.37
CA VAL A 500 -20.91 15.05 0.79
C VAL A 500 -21.26 14.15 -0.40
N ARG A 501 -21.69 14.73 -1.53
CA ARG A 501 -21.97 13.95 -2.75
C ARG A 501 -20.73 13.35 -3.41
N SER A 502 -19.53 13.79 -3.06
CA SER A 502 -18.26 13.21 -3.53
C SER A 502 -17.77 12.05 -2.68
N LEU A 503 -18.45 11.74 -1.57
CA LEU A 503 -18.10 10.59 -0.73
C LEU A 503 -18.37 9.27 -1.48
N PRO A 504 -17.60 8.21 -1.18
CA PRO A 504 -17.85 6.88 -1.73
C PRO A 504 -19.26 6.38 -1.41
N ASN A 505 -19.84 5.56 -2.29
CA ASN A 505 -21.17 4.98 -2.13
C ASN A 505 -21.30 4.16 -0.83
N GLU A 506 -20.23 3.54 -0.36
CA GLU A 506 -20.16 2.86 0.94
C GLU A 506 -20.42 3.83 2.09
N VAL A 507 -19.81 5.03 2.06
CA VAL A 507 -19.99 6.08 3.08
C VAL A 507 -21.36 6.74 2.97
N LEU A 508 -21.87 6.91 1.76
CA LEU A 508 -23.24 7.39 1.52
C LEU A 508 -24.30 6.31 1.81
N GLY A 509 -23.87 5.05 1.98
CA GLY A 509 -24.73 3.92 2.30
C GLY A 509 -25.66 3.47 1.17
N GLU A 510 -25.38 3.90 -0.06
CA GLU A 510 -26.12 3.42 -1.24
C GLU A 510 -25.84 1.94 -1.51
N GLU A 511 -24.65 1.47 -1.07
CA GLU A 511 -24.25 0.07 -1.08
C GLU A 511 -23.84 -0.35 0.34
N GLY A 512 -24.18 -1.56 0.76
CA GLY A 512 -23.69 -2.12 2.03
C GLY A 512 -22.18 -2.41 1.96
N PRO A 513 -21.44 -2.29 3.07
CA PRO A 513 -20.00 -2.56 3.07
C PRO A 513 -19.69 -4.03 2.72
N THR A 514 -18.63 -4.25 1.95
CA THR A 514 -18.20 -5.59 1.54
C THR A 514 -17.06 -6.11 2.40
N GLY A 515 -16.91 -7.45 2.46
CA GLY A 515 -15.80 -8.09 3.16
C GLY A 515 -14.45 -7.92 2.45
N PRO A 516 -13.34 -8.23 3.13
CA PRO A 516 -11.99 -7.99 2.62
C PRO A 516 -11.70 -8.67 1.28
N LYS A 517 -12.19 -9.91 1.10
CA LYS A 517 -11.92 -10.72 -0.10
C LYS A 517 -12.53 -10.14 -1.37
N TRP A 518 -13.48 -9.22 -1.24
CA TRP A 518 -14.19 -8.59 -2.36
C TRP A 518 -13.68 -7.19 -2.69
N LYS A 519 -12.69 -6.74 -1.97
CA LYS A 519 -11.96 -5.52 -2.33
C LYS A 519 -10.91 -5.84 -3.39
N ASP A 520 -10.76 -4.96 -4.39
CA ASP A 520 -9.83 -5.17 -5.52
C ASP A 520 -8.39 -5.38 -5.05
N SER A 521 -8.00 -4.77 -3.91
CA SER A 521 -6.69 -4.95 -3.31
C SER A 521 -6.44 -6.36 -2.75
N TRP A 522 -7.47 -7.21 -2.64
CA TRP A 522 -7.25 -8.59 -2.19
C TRP A 522 -6.35 -9.38 -3.13
N SER A 523 -6.65 -9.37 -4.41
CA SER A 523 -5.84 -10.05 -5.44
C SER A 523 -4.96 -9.09 -6.24
N GLY A 524 -5.24 -7.80 -6.19
CA GLY A 524 -4.50 -6.72 -6.84
C GLY A 524 -3.47 -6.04 -5.94
N ASP A 525 -2.87 -4.98 -6.47
CA ASP A 525 -2.07 -4.03 -5.69
C ASP A 525 -2.97 -3.04 -4.93
N GLU A 526 -2.45 -2.42 -3.90
CA GLU A 526 -3.15 -1.36 -3.18
C GLU A 526 -3.36 -0.13 -4.09
N ARG A 527 -4.50 0.52 -3.94
CA ARG A 527 -4.85 1.72 -4.71
C ARG A 527 -4.36 2.99 -3.99
N SER A 528 -3.54 3.77 -4.66
CA SER A 528 -3.09 5.10 -4.22
C SER A 528 -3.90 6.21 -4.90
#